data_559b95e35f84fc15efc90845fe50523a
#
_entry.id   559b95e35f84fc15efc90845fe50523a
#
_cell.length_a   1.000
_cell.length_b   1.000
_cell.length_c   1.000
_cell.angle_alpha   90.00
_cell.angle_beta   90.00
_cell.angle_gamma   90.00
#
_symmetry.space_group_name_H-M   'P 1'
#
loop_
_entity.id
_entity.type
_entity.pdbx_description
1 polymer ?
#
loop_
_entity_poly.entity_id
_entity_poly.type
_entity_poly.pdbx_seq_one_letter_code
_entity_poly.pdbx_strand_id
1 'polypeptide(L)'
;MNAHAGKWIPWIWGLLAVALLGGCSKDESLKSEPGPVPGPDRIEIRLSGGIALSDAGSKALASLPATRAVVDANHEADLRVSFARIDQNGADGGWPSYTTASVLGATCKGNAAGVTGATSIVFDVPQYYLVRETNNGTKLVGWYPQAEAAGGVVAWTIDGVSDVMLTDELEGNKNADARFGTAGKIFEFAHCLTQLKVWAYAVDEAAKNVWGTIPEGGIVLKSQFPTCKVELPATVTFEGXXXIPADLALPAKKAADDGAIGYPLALPVAASFDEADAAACGYALVAPIAVGGTLTLSVATSEGGTRDVPLTLPAAGFGAGKAYDVVLKFTSTQIMPQATISPWEEAGDRIEVIL
;
A
#
# COMPACT_ATOMS: atom_id res chain seq x y z
N MET A 1 47.06 7.33 57.19
CA MET A 1 48.12 6.41 57.65
C MET A 1 48.55 5.55 56.51
N ASN A 2 49.70 5.87 55.99
CA ASN A 2 50.81 5.09 55.41
C ASN A 2 50.48 4.22 54.23
N ALA A 3 50.90 4.58 53.03
CA ALA A 3 52.24 4.72 52.49
C ALA A 3 52.90 3.34 52.22
N HIS A 4 53.29 3.00 51.09
CA HIS A 4 54.49 3.14 50.28
C HIS A 4 54.47 2.11 49.15
N ALA A 5 54.66 2.51 47.90
CA ALA A 5 55.94 2.60 47.21
C ALA A 5 56.56 1.25 46.90
N GLY A 6 56.91 0.83 45.76
CA GLY A 6 57.57 1.41 44.65
C GLY A 6 58.56 0.44 44.05
N LYS A 7 58.98 0.72 42.83
CA LYS A 7 60.27 0.46 42.17
C LYS A 7 60.40 -0.87 41.40
N TRP A 8 60.74 -0.84 40.20
CA TRP A 8 61.76 -0.43 39.24
C TRP A 8 62.30 -1.63 38.45
N ILE A 9 62.34 -1.44 37.16
CA ILE A 9 63.04 -1.95 35.97
C ILE A 9 64.45 -2.50 36.24
N PRO A 10 65.11 -3.42 35.44
CA PRO A 10 65.49 -3.08 34.06
C PRO A 10 65.66 -4.24 33.04
N TRP A 11 65.57 -3.87 31.79
CA TRP A 11 66.36 -4.19 30.59
C TRP A 11 67.18 -5.48 30.53
N ILE A 12 67.03 -6.25 29.42
CA ILE A 12 68.17 -6.80 28.66
C ILE A 12 67.77 -7.00 27.18
N TRP A 13 68.66 -6.56 26.35
CA TRP A 13 68.62 -6.60 24.90
C TRP A 13 68.83 -8.02 24.36
N GLY A 14 68.22 -8.34 23.22
CA GLY A 14 68.61 -9.48 22.40
C GLY A 14 68.24 -9.21 20.95
N LEU A 15 69.22 -8.77 20.21
CA LEU A 15 69.23 -8.66 18.74
C LEU A 15 69.36 -10.05 18.14
N LEU A 16 68.54 -10.43 17.14
CA LEU A 16 69.09 -10.99 15.88
C LEU A 16 68.03 -11.29 14.83
N ALA A 17 68.24 -10.72 13.71
CA ALA A 17 68.32 -11.14 12.31
C ALA A 17 67.00 -11.29 11.53
N VAL A 18 66.89 -10.42 10.68
CA VAL A 18 66.40 -10.24 9.29
C VAL A 18 66.07 -11.53 8.54
N ALA A 19 64.86 -11.63 8.04
CA ALA A 19 64.56 -12.27 6.77
C ALA A 19 63.45 -11.45 6.07
N LEU A 20 63.85 -10.77 5.03
CA LEU A 20 62.99 -10.07 4.09
C LEU A 20 62.18 -11.06 3.28
N LEU A 21 60.87 -11.09 3.49
CA LEU A 21 59.94 -11.55 2.48
C LEU A 21 58.86 -10.49 2.35
N GLY A 22 58.90 -9.82 1.20
CA GLY A 22 57.93 -8.80 0.86
C GLY A 22 56.54 -9.38 0.76
N GLY A 23 55.68 -8.98 1.68
CA GLY A 23 54.25 -9.16 1.59
C GLY A 23 53.60 -7.79 1.39
N CYS A 24 53.15 -7.53 0.20
CA CYS A 24 52.29 -6.38 -0.07
C CYS A 24 51.05 -6.48 0.80
N SER A 25 50.94 -5.63 1.80
CA SER A 25 49.67 -5.37 2.44
C SER A 25 48.84 -4.57 1.44
N LYS A 26 47.96 -5.26 0.73
CA LYS A 26 46.84 -4.58 0.07
C LYS A 26 45.87 -4.13 1.16
N ASP A 27 45.70 -2.84 1.29
CA ASP A 27 44.54 -2.26 1.86
C ASP A 27 43.32 -2.79 1.09
N GLU A 28 42.71 -3.81 1.61
CA GLU A 28 41.37 -4.21 1.14
C GLU A 28 40.37 -3.21 1.67
N SER A 29 40.30 -2.05 0.99
CA SER A 29 39.04 -1.30 1.00
C SER A 29 37.97 -2.28 0.52
N LEU A 30 36.90 -2.43 1.30
CA LEU A 30 35.70 -3.16 0.95
C LEU A 30 35.12 -2.57 -0.35
N LYS A 31 35.70 -2.93 -1.46
CA LYS A 31 35.01 -2.79 -2.75
C LYS A 31 33.99 -3.92 -2.76
N SER A 32 32.72 -3.52 -2.63
CA SER A 32 31.62 -4.42 -2.98
C SER A 32 32.00 -5.06 -4.32
N GLU A 33 32.18 -6.36 -4.35
CA GLU A 33 32.41 -7.08 -5.60
C GLU A 33 31.27 -6.74 -6.55
N PRO A 34 31.56 -6.31 -7.77
CA PRO A 34 30.51 -6.23 -8.77
C PRO A 34 29.89 -7.62 -8.89
N GLY A 35 28.57 -7.69 -8.79
CA GLY A 35 27.86 -8.94 -8.94
C GLY A 35 28.33 -9.68 -10.20
N PRO A 36 28.18 -10.99 -10.25
CA PRO A 36 28.75 -11.78 -11.35
C PRO A 36 28.33 -11.22 -12.71
N VAL A 37 29.31 -10.88 -13.53
CA VAL A 37 29.05 -10.38 -14.89
C VAL A 37 28.21 -11.43 -15.62
N PRO A 38 27.07 -11.05 -16.17
CA PRO A 38 26.21 -12.02 -16.85
C PRO A 38 26.97 -12.69 -18.00
N GLY A 39 26.97 -14.02 -18.04
CA GLY A 39 27.48 -14.77 -19.19
C GLY A 39 26.63 -14.48 -20.42
N PRO A 40 27.15 -14.75 -21.62
CA PRO A 40 26.45 -14.39 -22.88
C PRO A 40 25.08 -15.04 -23.06
N ASP A 41 24.76 -16.06 -22.28
CA ASP A 41 23.49 -16.80 -22.42
C ASP A 41 22.44 -16.37 -21.38
N ARG A 42 22.71 -15.38 -20.53
CA ARG A 42 21.76 -14.94 -19.51
C ARG A 42 20.82 -13.87 -20.08
N ILE A 43 19.53 -14.16 -19.99
CA ILE A 43 18.46 -13.23 -20.43
C ILE A 43 17.88 -12.56 -19.19
N GLU A 44 17.99 -11.24 -19.15
CA GLU A 44 17.48 -10.43 -18.06
C GLU A 44 15.94 -10.49 -17.99
N ILE A 45 15.40 -10.61 -16.79
CA ILE A 45 13.97 -10.49 -16.53
C ILE A 45 13.61 -9.01 -16.51
N ARG A 46 12.78 -8.61 -17.46
CA ARG A 46 12.24 -7.25 -17.53
C ARG A 46 10.74 -7.32 -17.32
N LEU A 47 10.26 -6.52 -16.39
CA LEU A 47 8.84 -6.52 -16.02
C LEU A 47 8.15 -5.29 -16.56
N SER A 48 6.85 -5.45 -16.79
CA SER A 48 5.93 -4.35 -17.05
C SER A 48 4.71 -4.54 -16.15
N GLY A 49 4.19 -3.44 -15.64
CA GLY A 49 3.01 -3.52 -14.76
C GLY A 49 2.39 -2.16 -14.54
N GLY A 50 1.25 -2.17 -13.93
CA GLY A 50 0.49 -0.97 -13.59
C GLY A 50 -0.57 -1.28 -12.57
N ILE A 51 -1.37 -0.29 -12.24
CA ILE A 51 -2.46 -0.45 -11.26
C ILE A 51 -3.69 -0.96 -12.01
N ALA A 52 -4.32 -1.98 -11.47
CA ALA A 52 -5.56 -2.51 -12.02
C ALA A 52 -6.66 -1.44 -11.94
N LEU A 53 -7.34 -1.23 -13.06
CA LEU A 53 -8.47 -0.31 -13.07
C LEU A 53 -9.58 -0.87 -12.18
N SER A 54 -10.10 -0.03 -11.28
CA SER A 54 -11.31 -0.40 -10.55
C SER A 54 -12.48 -0.46 -11.53
N ASP A 55 -13.47 -1.30 -11.25
CA ASP A 55 -14.62 -1.55 -12.14
C ASP A 55 -15.48 -0.32 -12.44
N ALA A 56 -15.26 0.79 -11.78
CA ALA A 56 -15.94 2.06 -12.05
C ALA A 56 -15.11 2.89 -13.04
N GLY A 57 -15.41 2.74 -14.26
CA GLY A 57 -14.86 3.34 -15.49
C GLY A 57 -13.83 4.46 -15.40
N SER A 58 -12.74 4.23 -16.08
CA SER A 58 -11.65 5.17 -16.21
C SER A 58 -11.96 6.34 -17.16
N LYS A 59 -11.89 7.57 -16.64
CA LYS A 59 -11.72 8.75 -17.48
C LYS A 59 -10.41 9.43 -17.10
N ALA A 60 -9.61 9.71 -18.13
CA ALA A 60 -8.30 10.35 -17.98
C ALA A 60 -8.42 11.77 -17.39
N LEU A 61 -7.56 12.08 -16.44
CA LEU A 61 -7.55 13.37 -15.78
C LEU A 61 -6.21 14.09 -15.83
N ALA A 62 -6.31 15.41 -15.75
CA ALA A 62 -5.18 16.31 -15.74
C ALA A 62 -4.39 16.21 -14.43
N SER A 63 -3.08 16.20 -14.55
CA SER A 63 -2.09 15.99 -13.50
C SER A 63 -2.24 16.83 -12.24
N LEU A 64 -2.32 16.18 -11.11
CA LEU A 64 -2.04 16.76 -9.80
C LEU A 64 -0.77 16.09 -9.22
N PRO A 65 0.02 16.82 -8.42
CA PRO A 65 1.26 16.27 -7.89
C PRO A 65 1.00 15.07 -6.98
N ALA A 66 1.73 13.99 -7.25
CA ALA A 66 1.58 12.72 -6.54
C ALA A 66 1.98 12.85 -5.07
N THR A 67 1.02 12.85 -4.22
CA THR A 67 1.20 12.64 -2.79
C THR A 67 0.64 11.26 -2.42
N ARG A 68 1.28 10.61 -1.51
CA ARG A 68 1.34 9.15 -1.32
C ARG A 68 0.14 8.43 -0.68
N ALA A 69 -1.09 8.88 -0.83
CA ALA A 69 -2.13 8.22 -0.06
C ALA A 69 -2.85 7.12 -0.82
N VAL A 70 -3.50 7.47 -1.87
CA VAL A 70 -4.22 6.51 -2.70
C VAL A 70 -3.49 6.41 -4.03
N VAL A 71 -3.21 5.19 -4.46
CA VAL A 71 -2.53 4.97 -5.74
C VAL A 71 -3.59 4.69 -6.79
N ASP A 72 -3.57 5.45 -7.87
CA ASP A 72 -4.50 5.23 -8.98
C ASP A 72 -3.76 4.79 -10.25
N ALA A 73 -4.51 4.50 -11.29
CA ALA A 73 -3.95 4.03 -12.57
C ALA A 73 -3.11 5.09 -13.28
N ASN A 74 -3.21 6.34 -12.86
CA ASN A 74 -2.45 7.47 -13.41
C ASN A 74 -1.19 7.82 -12.61
N HIS A 75 -0.81 7.03 -11.63
CA HIS A 75 0.26 7.40 -10.69
C HIS A 75 1.48 7.93 -11.43
N GLU A 76 1.86 9.17 -11.14
CA GLU A 76 3.04 9.80 -11.74
C GLU A 76 4.32 9.55 -10.94
N ALA A 77 4.17 9.21 -9.66
CA ALA A 77 5.30 8.91 -8.80
C ALA A 77 5.73 7.46 -8.94
N ASP A 78 7.02 7.22 -8.86
CA ASP A 78 7.58 5.86 -8.78
C ASP A 78 7.04 5.17 -7.51
N LEU A 79 6.61 3.91 -7.65
CA LEU A 79 6.13 3.12 -6.52
C LEU A 79 7.17 2.07 -6.12
N ARG A 80 7.49 2.03 -4.83
CA ARG A 80 8.39 1.00 -4.28
C ARG A 80 7.58 -0.26 -3.99
N VAL A 81 7.91 -1.33 -4.71
CA VAL A 81 7.20 -2.61 -4.66
C VAL A 81 8.16 -3.74 -4.29
N SER A 82 7.62 -4.87 -3.87
CA SER A 82 8.41 -6.10 -3.71
C SER A 82 7.84 -7.20 -4.59
N PHE A 83 8.67 -8.18 -4.93
CA PHE A 83 8.26 -9.40 -5.62
C PHE A 83 8.80 -10.61 -4.88
N ALA A 84 7.98 -11.63 -4.73
CA ALA A 84 8.44 -12.96 -4.34
C ALA A 84 8.74 -13.76 -5.61
N ARG A 85 9.92 -14.40 -5.64
CA ARG A 85 10.36 -15.23 -6.75
C ARG A 85 10.54 -16.66 -6.30
N ILE A 86 9.95 -17.59 -7.05
CA ILE A 86 10.27 -19.02 -6.95
C ILE A 86 10.64 -19.53 -8.34
N ASP A 87 11.61 -20.44 -8.39
CA ASP A 87 12.10 -21.05 -9.62
C ASP A 87 11.77 -22.53 -9.61
N GLN A 88 11.36 -23.05 -10.77
CA GLN A 88 11.03 -24.45 -10.96
C GLN A 88 12.23 -25.32 -10.61
N ASN A 89 12.02 -26.46 -9.97
CA ASN A 89 13.10 -27.42 -9.68
C ASN A 89 13.63 -28.06 -10.97
N GLY A 90 14.94 -28.08 -11.12
CA GLY A 90 15.57 -28.67 -12.30
C GLY A 90 15.39 -30.18 -12.41
N ALA A 91 15.34 -30.87 -11.27
CA ALA A 91 15.33 -32.34 -11.25
C ALA A 91 13.96 -32.93 -11.58
N ASP A 92 12.89 -32.37 -11.01
CA ASP A 92 11.54 -32.96 -11.10
C ASP A 92 10.50 -32.03 -11.71
N GLY A 93 10.85 -30.78 -11.98
CA GLY A 93 9.92 -29.78 -12.52
C GLY A 93 8.91 -29.27 -11.51
N GLY A 94 9.02 -29.62 -10.23
CA GLY A 94 8.13 -29.13 -9.18
C GLY A 94 8.39 -27.68 -8.82
N TRP A 95 7.44 -27.06 -8.13
CA TRP A 95 7.57 -25.68 -7.63
C TRP A 95 7.82 -25.69 -6.14
N PRO A 96 8.82 -24.94 -5.66
CA PRO A 96 8.99 -24.78 -4.22
C PRO A 96 7.85 -23.92 -3.63
N SER A 97 7.71 -23.99 -2.31
CA SER A 97 6.74 -23.17 -1.58
C SER A 97 7.20 -21.70 -1.54
N TYR A 98 6.27 -20.78 -1.49
CA TYR A 98 6.57 -19.36 -1.23
C TYR A 98 7.19 -19.12 0.16
N THR A 99 7.12 -20.08 1.06
CA THR A 99 7.82 -19.98 2.36
C THR A 99 9.33 -19.84 2.19
N THR A 100 9.88 -20.27 1.05
CA THR A 100 11.32 -20.20 0.74
C THR A 100 11.61 -19.24 -0.41
N ALA A 101 10.65 -18.43 -0.82
CA ALA A 101 10.79 -17.49 -1.94
C ALA A 101 11.87 -16.45 -1.67
N SER A 102 12.57 -16.04 -2.73
CA SER A 102 13.43 -14.85 -2.66
C SER A 102 12.56 -13.60 -2.77
N VAL A 103 12.73 -12.68 -1.84
CA VAL A 103 12.03 -11.38 -1.86
C VAL A 103 12.92 -10.34 -2.52
N LEU A 104 12.42 -9.70 -3.56
CA LEU A 104 13.16 -8.79 -4.44
C LEU A 104 12.51 -7.41 -4.38
N GLY A 105 13.31 -6.39 -4.08
CA GLY A 105 12.86 -5.01 -4.19
C GLY A 105 12.85 -4.54 -5.65
N ALA A 106 11.86 -3.71 -5.98
CA ALA A 106 11.73 -3.15 -7.33
C ALA A 106 11.03 -1.78 -7.29
N THR A 107 11.13 -1.07 -8.40
CA THR A 107 10.44 0.20 -8.60
C THR A 107 9.53 0.07 -9.82
N CYS A 108 8.23 0.21 -9.60
CA CYS A 108 7.25 0.41 -10.67
C CYS A 108 7.31 1.89 -11.04
N LYS A 109 7.67 2.18 -12.30
CA LYS A 109 7.86 3.56 -12.75
C LYS A 109 6.53 4.29 -12.89
N GLY A 110 6.55 5.56 -12.54
CA GLY A 110 5.38 6.42 -12.69
C GLY A 110 5.00 6.61 -14.15
N ASN A 111 3.74 6.87 -14.39
CA ASN A 111 3.22 7.23 -15.71
C ASN A 111 3.60 8.66 -16.06
N ALA A 112 3.65 8.97 -17.34
CA ALA A 112 3.68 10.37 -17.79
C ALA A 112 2.35 11.04 -17.42
N ALA A 113 2.37 12.34 -17.19
CA ALA A 113 1.17 13.09 -16.82
C ALA A 113 0.00 12.81 -17.77
N GLY A 114 -1.13 12.41 -17.20
CA GLY A 114 -2.35 12.10 -17.94
C GLY A 114 -2.32 10.78 -18.72
N VAL A 115 -1.33 9.92 -18.47
CA VAL A 115 -1.21 8.63 -19.15
C VAL A 115 -1.52 7.52 -18.14
N THR A 116 -2.31 6.55 -18.57
CA THR A 116 -2.58 5.34 -17.78
C THR A 116 -1.98 4.12 -18.47
N GLY A 117 -1.82 3.05 -17.73
CA GLY A 117 -1.40 1.77 -18.28
C GLY A 117 -0.08 1.27 -17.69
N ALA A 118 0.40 0.20 -18.28
CA ALA A 118 1.59 -0.48 -17.76
C ALA A 118 2.87 0.32 -18.06
N THR A 119 3.71 0.45 -17.06
CA THR A 119 5.04 1.05 -17.16
C THR A 119 6.10 -0.03 -16.90
N SER A 120 7.37 0.35 -16.96
CA SER A 120 8.44 -0.60 -16.62
C SER A 120 8.53 -0.79 -15.10
N ILE A 121 8.79 -2.02 -14.69
CA ILE A 121 9.14 -2.35 -13.31
C ILE A 121 10.60 -2.78 -13.31
N VAL A 122 11.43 -2.10 -12.54
CA VAL A 122 12.89 -2.28 -12.52
C VAL A 122 13.30 -2.84 -11.16
N PHE A 123 13.89 -4.02 -11.15
CA PHE A 123 14.44 -4.63 -9.94
C PHE A 123 15.64 -3.83 -9.41
N ASP A 124 15.78 -3.75 -8.10
CA ASP A 124 16.94 -3.09 -7.47
C ASP A 124 18.26 -3.81 -7.83
N VAL A 125 18.19 -5.14 -8.01
CA VAL A 125 19.30 -5.97 -8.47
C VAL A 125 18.82 -6.76 -9.69
N PRO A 126 19.46 -6.64 -10.85
CA PRO A 126 19.00 -7.32 -12.06
C PRO A 126 18.75 -8.81 -11.85
N GLN A 127 17.64 -9.29 -12.36
CA GLN A 127 17.23 -10.69 -12.27
C GLN A 127 17.33 -11.34 -13.65
N TYR A 128 17.60 -12.64 -13.67
CA TYR A 128 17.79 -13.38 -14.92
C TYR A 128 16.95 -14.65 -14.92
N TYR A 129 16.47 -15.04 -16.10
CA TYR A 129 15.80 -16.33 -16.28
C TYR A 129 16.79 -17.48 -16.09
N LEU A 130 16.25 -18.65 -15.73
CA LEU A 130 17.03 -19.87 -15.66
C LEU A 130 17.55 -20.24 -17.06
N VAL A 131 18.82 -20.60 -17.14
CA VAL A 131 19.48 -20.88 -18.43
C VAL A 131 19.17 -22.27 -18.98
N ARG A 132 18.74 -23.21 -18.13
CA ARG A 132 18.47 -24.61 -18.54
C ARG A 132 17.31 -24.71 -19.53
N GLU A 133 17.28 -25.80 -20.30
CA GLU A 133 16.33 -25.96 -21.41
C GLU A 133 14.95 -26.47 -20.95
N THR A 134 14.92 -27.25 -19.88
CA THR A 134 13.68 -27.81 -19.33
C THR A 134 13.54 -27.40 -17.87
N ASN A 135 12.32 -27.42 -17.36
CA ASN A 135 12.01 -27.05 -15.97
C ASN A 135 12.57 -25.65 -15.64
N ASN A 136 12.45 -24.73 -16.59
CA ASN A 136 13.10 -23.41 -16.54
C ASN A 136 12.13 -22.27 -16.19
N GLY A 137 10.98 -22.62 -15.65
CA GLY A 137 9.97 -21.62 -15.24
C GLY A 137 10.41 -20.81 -14.02
N THR A 138 10.03 -19.55 -14.00
CA THR A 138 10.13 -18.64 -12.86
C THR A 138 8.75 -18.10 -12.60
N LYS A 139 8.29 -18.12 -11.34
CA LYS A 139 7.06 -17.48 -10.91
C LYS A 139 7.36 -16.25 -10.08
N LEU A 140 6.57 -15.21 -10.30
CA LEU A 140 6.65 -13.96 -9.57
C LEU A 140 5.24 -13.55 -9.12
N VAL A 141 5.16 -12.99 -7.90
CA VAL A 141 3.99 -12.28 -7.40
C VAL A 141 4.48 -11.00 -6.75
N GLY A 142 3.82 -9.87 -7.02
CA GLY A 142 4.25 -8.55 -6.55
C GLY A 142 3.28 -7.93 -5.57
N TRP A 143 3.76 -7.03 -4.70
CA TRP A 143 2.92 -6.28 -3.77
C TRP A 143 3.44 -4.86 -3.53
N TYR A 144 2.53 -4.00 -3.10
CA TYR A 144 2.76 -2.61 -2.70
C TYR A 144 2.03 -2.34 -1.37
N PRO A 145 2.60 -1.56 -0.46
CA PRO A 145 3.96 -0.99 -0.47
C PRO A 145 5.03 -2.06 -0.27
N GLN A 146 6.26 -1.71 -0.63
CA GLN A 146 7.42 -2.58 -0.43
C GLN A 146 7.48 -3.06 1.04
N ALA A 147 7.57 -4.36 1.23
CA ALA A 147 7.63 -4.98 2.56
C ALA A 147 8.34 -6.32 2.48
N GLU A 148 8.91 -6.75 3.59
CA GLU A 148 9.52 -8.07 3.71
C GLU A 148 8.44 -9.16 3.81
N ALA A 149 8.76 -10.35 3.31
CA ALA A 149 7.93 -11.53 3.53
C ALA A 149 8.66 -12.48 4.49
N ALA A 150 7.97 -12.92 5.50
CA ALA A 150 8.50 -13.88 6.48
C ALA A 150 7.73 -15.20 6.36
N GLY A 151 8.43 -16.25 5.91
CA GLY A 151 7.80 -17.56 5.73
C GLY A 151 6.64 -17.58 4.74
N GLY A 152 6.73 -16.75 3.69
CA GLY A 152 5.67 -16.65 2.67
C GLY A 152 4.50 -15.74 3.07
N VAL A 153 4.65 -14.94 4.13
CA VAL A 153 3.60 -14.05 4.62
C VAL A 153 4.11 -12.61 4.63
N VAL A 154 3.30 -11.69 4.09
CA VAL A 154 3.54 -10.24 4.17
C VAL A 154 2.41 -9.61 4.98
N ALA A 155 2.71 -8.59 5.78
CA ALA A 155 1.68 -7.92 6.58
C ALA A 155 1.91 -6.41 6.63
N TRP A 156 0.82 -5.66 6.64
CA TRP A 156 0.81 -4.19 6.75
C TRP A 156 -0.18 -3.74 7.81
N THR A 157 0.15 -2.65 8.46
CA THR A 157 -0.81 -1.93 9.32
C THR A 157 -1.73 -1.11 8.44
N ILE A 158 -3.03 -1.24 8.67
CA ILE A 158 -4.05 -0.38 8.04
C ILE A 158 -4.15 0.89 8.89
N ASP A 159 -3.63 1.97 8.37
CA ASP A 159 -3.58 3.27 9.05
C ASP A 159 -4.63 4.27 8.54
N GLY A 160 -5.45 3.83 7.59
CA GLY A 160 -6.48 4.64 6.97
C GLY A 160 -6.02 5.43 5.75
N VAL A 161 -4.71 5.53 5.50
CA VAL A 161 -4.20 6.33 4.37
C VAL A 161 -3.28 5.55 3.44
N SER A 162 -2.60 4.53 3.94
CA SER A 162 -1.66 3.74 3.14
C SER A 162 -2.40 2.65 2.37
N ASP A 163 -2.21 2.65 1.07
CA ASP A 163 -2.83 1.65 0.19
C ASP A 163 -2.04 0.33 0.23
N VAL A 164 -2.75 -0.77 0.02
CA VAL A 164 -2.14 -2.11 -0.10
C VAL A 164 -2.64 -2.74 -1.39
N MET A 165 -1.71 -3.19 -2.22
CA MET A 165 -2.04 -3.82 -3.50
C MET A 165 -1.25 -5.11 -3.70
N LEU A 166 -1.83 -6.03 -4.47
CA LEU A 166 -1.25 -7.34 -4.77
C LEU A 166 -1.46 -7.65 -6.25
N THR A 167 -0.48 -8.32 -6.89
CA THR A 167 -0.67 -8.83 -8.26
C THR A 167 -1.10 -10.28 -8.25
N ASP A 168 -1.62 -10.75 -9.36
CA ASP A 168 -1.69 -12.19 -9.60
C ASP A 168 -0.28 -12.78 -9.73
N GLU A 169 -0.16 -14.09 -9.46
CA GLU A 169 1.05 -14.86 -9.75
C GLU A 169 1.18 -15.02 -11.26
N LEU A 170 2.34 -14.66 -11.81
CA LEU A 170 2.65 -14.90 -13.21
C LEU A 170 3.84 -15.84 -13.32
N GLU A 171 3.80 -16.69 -14.33
CA GLU A 171 4.90 -17.59 -14.69
C GLU A 171 5.55 -17.14 -15.99
N GLY A 172 6.88 -17.13 -16.02
CA GLY A 172 7.64 -16.80 -17.22
C GLY A 172 8.90 -17.65 -17.35
N ASN A 173 9.51 -17.65 -18.52
CA ASN A 173 10.81 -18.31 -18.77
C ASN A 173 11.59 -17.60 -19.86
N LYS A 174 12.77 -18.12 -20.23
CA LYS A 174 13.67 -17.47 -21.16
C LYS A 174 13.17 -17.40 -22.61
N ASN A 175 12.16 -18.18 -22.99
CA ASN A 175 11.64 -18.20 -24.35
C ASN A 175 10.89 -16.89 -24.65
N ALA A 176 11.08 -16.36 -25.85
CA ALA A 176 10.65 -14.99 -26.18
C ALA A 176 9.14 -14.74 -25.93
N ASP A 177 8.31 -15.70 -26.26
CA ASP A 177 6.85 -15.63 -26.11
C ASP A 177 6.36 -15.92 -24.69
N ALA A 178 7.22 -16.39 -23.80
CA ALA A 178 6.91 -16.74 -22.42
C ALA A 178 7.54 -15.77 -21.40
N ARG A 179 8.20 -14.71 -21.86
CA ARG A 179 8.84 -13.73 -20.97
C ARG A 179 7.81 -12.82 -20.30
N PHE A 180 8.14 -12.40 -19.09
CA PHE A 180 7.39 -11.32 -18.44
C PHE A 180 7.47 -10.04 -19.30
N GLY A 181 6.42 -9.22 -19.22
CA GLY A 181 6.29 -8.02 -20.03
C GLY A 181 5.70 -8.24 -21.42
N THR A 182 5.52 -9.50 -21.83
CA THR A 182 4.78 -9.81 -23.06
C THR A 182 3.27 -9.83 -22.79
N ALA A 183 2.48 -9.91 -23.86
CA ALA A 183 1.02 -9.96 -23.74
C ALA A 183 0.56 -11.07 -22.80
N GLY A 184 -0.28 -10.74 -21.85
CA GLY A 184 -0.78 -11.66 -20.83
C GLY A 184 0.20 -11.93 -19.68
N LYS A 185 1.35 -11.23 -19.66
CA LYS A 185 2.36 -11.36 -18.59
C LYS A 185 2.78 -9.99 -18.06
N ILE A 186 1.79 -9.13 -17.90
CA ILE A 186 1.90 -7.78 -17.33
C ILE A 186 1.34 -7.82 -15.91
N PHE A 187 2.06 -7.28 -14.95
CA PHE A 187 1.65 -7.31 -13.54
C PHE A 187 0.65 -6.19 -13.27
N GLU A 188 -0.55 -6.57 -12.87
CA GLU A 188 -1.60 -5.61 -12.49
C GLU A 188 -1.73 -5.62 -10.97
N PHE A 189 -1.43 -4.48 -10.33
CA PHE A 189 -1.54 -4.31 -8.88
C PHE A 189 -2.99 -3.95 -8.55
N ALA A 190 -3.69 -4.90 -7.94
CA ALA A 190 -5.09 -4.72 -7.52
C ALA A 190 -5.16 -4.30 -6.05
N HIS A 191 -6.00 -3.30 -5.76
CA HIS A 191 -6.20 -2.81 -4.39
C HIS A 191 -6.81 -3.89 -3.50
N CYS A 192 -6.25 -4.07 -2.32
CA CYS A 192 -6.77 -5.01 -1.31
C CYS A 192 -7.76 -4.36 -0.35
N LEU A 193 -7.74 -3.02 -0.26
CA LEU A 193 -8.56 -2.25 0.69
C LEU A 193 -9.79 -1.66 0.00
N THR A 194 -10.68 -1.08 0.81
CA THR A 194 -11.84 -0.29 0.39
C THR A 194 -11.59 1.16 0.75
N GLN A 195 -11.92 2.09 -0.14
CA GLN A 195 -11.85 3.53 0.13
C GLN A 195 -13.21 4.05 0.57
N LEU A 196 -13.26 4.74 1.71
CA LEU A 196 -14.45 5.44 2.20
C LEU A 196 -14.14 6.94 2.18
N LYS A 197 -14.89 7.71 1.40
CA LYS A 197 -14.83 9.18 1.36
C LYS A 197 -16.01 9.72 2.16
N VAL A 198 -15.75 10.46 3.23
CA VAL A 198 -16.79 10.88 4.16
C VAL A 198 -17.13 12.36 3.94
N TRP A 199 -18.42 12.62 3.81
CA TRP A 199 -18.99 13.94 3.56
C TRP A 199 -20.05 14.27 4.60
N ALA A 200 -20.27 15.57 4.86
CA ALA A 200 -21.27 16.00 5.82
C ALA A 200 -21.99 17.25 5.34
N TYR A 201 -23.29 17.32 5.61
CA TYR A 201 -24.11 18.52 5.40
C TYR A 201 -25.32 18.55 6.34
N ALA A 202 -25.83 19.75 6.61
CA ALA A 202 -27.05 19.95 7.36
C ALA A 202 -28.22 20.26 6.39
N VAL A 203 -29.40 19.71 6.66
CA VAL A 203 -30.57 19.93 5.79
C VAL A 203 -31.08 21.36 5.83
N ASP A 204 -30.85 22.07 6.94
CA ASP A 204 -31.30 23.47 7.15
C ASP A 204 -30.48 24.13 8.28
N GLU A 205 -30.69 25.42 8.48
CA GLU A 205 -29.99 26.17 9.54
C GLU A 205 -30.38 25.69 10.95
N ALA A 206 -31.56 25.15 11.15
CA ALA A 206 -31.93 24.59 12.45
C ALA A 206 -31.07 23.36 12.79
N ALA A 207 -30.93 22.47 11.84
CA ALA A 207 -30.06 21.31 11.98
C ALA A 207 -28.59 21.74 12.24
N LYS A 208 -28.09 22.68 11.44
CA LYS A 208 -26.72 23.20 11.60
C LYS A 208 -26.51 23.78 13.01
N ASN A 209 -27.46 24.52 13.54
CA ASN A 209 -27.40 25.11 14.88
C ASN A 209 -27.43 24.04 15.99
N VAL A 210 -28.21 22.98 15.80
CA VAL A 210 -28.29 21.87 16.77
C VAL A 210 -26.94 21.13 16.89
N TRP A 211 -26.25 20.96 15.80
CA TRP A 211 -25.01 20.14 15.81
C TRP A 211 -23.76 20.99 15.91
N GLY A 212 -23.73 22.19 15.34
CA GLY A 212 -22.55 23.05 15.34
C GLY A 212 -21.50 22.61 14.34
N THR A 213 -20.29 22.33 14.81
CA THR A 213 -19.17 21.94 13.96
C THR A 213 -18.66 20.53 14.32
N ILE A 214 -17.96 19.90 13.38
CA ILE A 214 -17.27 18.64 13.65
C ILE A 214 -15.81 18.99 14.00
N PRO A 215 -15.31 18.59 15.19
CA PRO A 215 -13.90 18.81 15.53
C PRO A 215 -12.96 17.84 14.83
N GLU A 216 -11.69 18.15 14.79
CA GLU A 216 -10.66 17.21 14.29
C GLU A 216 -10.71 15.92 15.13
N GLY A 217 -10.65 14.77 14.44
CA GLY A 217 -10.80 13.46 15.10
C GLY A 217 -12.23 13.17 15.57
N GLY A 218 -13.18 14.03 15.22
CA GLY A 218 -14.58 13.87 15.62
C GLY A 218 -15.34 12.78 14.88
N ILE A 219 -14.75 12.20 13.84
CA ILE A 219 -15.36 11.04 13.15
C ILE A 219 -14.44 9.85 13.34
N VAL A 220 -15.00 8.76 13.85
CA VAL A 220 -14.23 7.53 14.13
C VAL A 220 -14.99 6.34 13.52
N LEU A 221 -14.29 5.56 12.71
CA LEU A 221 -14.81 4.31 12.18
C LEU A 221 -14.60 3.23 13.25
N LYS A 222 -15.69 2.67 13.74
CA LYS A 222 -15.66 1.71 14.86
C LYS A 222 -15.26 0.32 14.35
N SER A 223 -14.50 -0.39 15.16
CA SER A 223 -14.24 -1.84 15.00
C SER A 223 -13.60 -2.21 13.67
N GLN A 224 -12.58 -1.47 13.24
CA GLN A 224 -11.83 -1.76 12.01
C GLN A 224 -10.75 -2.82 12.25
N PHE A 225 -10.40 -3.56 11.21
CA PHE A 225 -9.26 -4.48 11.26
C PHE A 225 -7.96 -3.70 11.01
N PRO A 226 -7.02 -3.68 11.96
CA PRO A 226 -5.82 -2.87 11.80
C PRO A 226 -4.70 -3.51 10.98
N THR A 227 -4.86 -4.76 10.53
CA THR A 227 -3.80 -5.45 9.77
C THR A 227 -4.36 -6.09 8.51
N CYS A 228 -3.70 -5.85 7.39
CA CYS A 228 -3.86 -6.59 6.15
C CYS A 228 -2.70 -7.58 6.06
N LYS A 229 -2.99 -8.85 5.80
CA LYS A 229 -2.02 -9.93 5.75
C LYS A 229 -2.21 -10.72 4.46
N VAL A 230 -1.12 -11.02 3.78
CA VAL A 230 -1.15 -11.81 2.55
C VAL A 230 -0.30 -13.07 2.73
N GLU A 231 -0.91 -14.23 2.59
CA GLU A 231 -0.18 -15.50 2.42
C GLU A 231 0.03 -15.69 0.93
N LEU A 232 1.30 -15.67 0.53
CA LEU A 232 1.67 -15.76 -0.88
C LEU A 232 1.28 -17.10 -1.49
N PRO A 233 0.80 -17.14 -2.74
CA PRO A 233 0.80 -15.97 -3.64
C PRO A 233 -0.42 -15.06 -3.55
N ALA A 234 -1.55 -15.46 -2.93
CA ALA A 234 -2.79 -14.70 -3.19
C ALA A 234 -3.81 -14.63 -2.05
N THR A 235 -3.57 -15.21 -0.89
CA THR A 235 -4.61 -15.23 0.17
C THR A 235 -4.52 -13.98 1.04
N VAL A 236 -5.47 -13.06 0.85
CA VAL A 236 -5.56 -11.82 1.63
C VAL A 236 -6.49 -12.04 2.83
N THR A 237 -6.03 -11.69 4.02
CA THR A 237 -6.83 -11.74 5.25
C THR A 237 -6.69 -10.43 6.02
N PHE A 238 -7.70 -10.12 6.83
CA PHE A 238 -7.73 -8.91 7.65
C PHE A 238 -7.86 -9.33 9.11
N GLU A 239 -6.96 -8.81 9.98
CA GLU A 239 -6.86 -9.25 11.36
C GLU A 239 -6.84 -8.06 12.32
N GLY A 240 -7.39 -8.30 13.52
CA GLY A 240 -7.22 -7.39 14.64
C GLY A 240 -6.07 -7.82 15.54
N UNK A 241 -5.54 -7.04 16.20
CA UNK A 241 -4.51 -7.26 17.12
C UNK A 241 -4.99 -8.24 18.14
N UNK A 242 -4.75 -9.21 18.21
CA UNK A 242 -5.24 -10.17 18.98
C UNK A 242 -6.52 -10.70 18.52
N UNK A 243 -6.84 -10.30 17.45
CA UNK A 243 -8.04 -10.56 16.94
C UNK A 243 -9.06 -9.60 17.28
N ILE A 244 -8.69 -8.57 17.82
CA ILE A 244 -9.64 -7.57 18.28
C ILE A 244 -9.62 -6.40 17.30
N PRO A 245 -10.74 -6.04 16.69
CA PRO A 245 -10.83 -4.83 15.87
C PRO A 245 -10.50 -3.59 16.71
N ALA A 246 -9.99 -2.55 16.05
CA ALA A 246 -9.64 -1.28 16.67
C ALA A 246 -10.45 -0.15 16.04
N ASP A 247 -10.66 0.91 16.76
CA ASP A 247 -11.30 2.11 16.23
C ASP A 247 -10.28 2.91 15.40
N LEU A 248 -10.71 3.41 14.26
CA LEU A 248 -9.87 4.21 13.35
C LEU A 248 -10.44 5.62 13.27
N ALA A 249 -9.68 6.60 13.77
CA ALA A 249 -10.03 8.00 13.55
C ALA A 249 -9.95 8.32 12.06
N LEU A 250 -10.96 8.98 11.52
CA LEU A 250 -10.97 9.36 10.10
C LEU A 250 -9.82 10.32 9.81
N PRO A 251 -8.90 9.98 8.91
CA PRO A 251 -7.83 10.90 8.57
C PRO A 251 -8.37 12.21 7.97
N ALA A 252 -7.84 13.33 8.43
CA ALA A 252 -8.27 14.68 8.00
C ALA A 252 -7.61 15.04 6.66
N LYS A 253 -7.86 14.22 5.64
CA LYS A 253 -7.24 14.32 4.33
C LYS A 253 -8.27 14.22 3.22
N LYS A 254 -8.10 15.00 2.17
CA LYS A 254 -8.93 14.91 0.97
C LYS A 254 -8.50 13.73 0.13
N ALA A 255 -9.44 12.94 -0.33
CA ALA A 255 -9.14 11.80 -1.18
C ALA A 255 -8.49 12.23 -2.50
N ALA A 256 -8.94 13.32 -3.09
CA ALA A 256 -8.49 13.76 -4.41
C ALA A 256 -7.00 14.13 -4.52
N ASP A 257 -6.42 14.66 -3.46
CA ASP A 257 -5.04 15.19 -3.54
C ASP A 257 -4.23 14.95 -2.26
N ASP A 258 -4.76 14.17 -1.33
CA ASP A 258 -4.19 13.93 0.00
C ASP A 258 -3.96 15.22 0.80
N GLY A 259 -4.58 16.32 0.38
CA GLY A 259 -4.47 17.62 1.03
C GLY A 259 -5.16 17.61 2.39
N ALA A 260 -4.59 18.38 3.34
CA ALA A 260 -5.16 18.49 4.67
C ALA A 260 -6.53 19.16 4.65
N ILE A 261 -7.44 18.65 5.48
CA ILE A 261 -8.76 19.28 5.72
C ILE A 261 -8.64 20.15 6.96
N GLY A 262 -9.11 21.37 6.85
CA GLY A 262 -9.12 22.31 7.98
C GLY A 262 -10.30 22.07 8.92
N TYR A 263 -9.99 21.72 10.14
CA TYR A 263 -10.96 21.53 11.21
C TYR A 263 -10.89 22.72 12.19
N PRO A 264 -11.98 23.01 12.94
CA PRO A 264 -13.28 22.34 12.95
C PRO A 264 -14.08 22.61 11.68
N LEU A 265 -14.81 21.59 11.21
CA LEU A 265 -15.63 21.70 10.01
C LEU A 265 -17.00 22.30 10.32
N ALA A 266 -17.35 23.39 9.66
CA ALA A 266 -18.71 23.89 9.65
C ALA A 266 -19.58 23.00 8.74
N LEU A 267 -20.80 22.73 9.16
CA LEU A 267 -21.76 21.99 8.34
C LEU A 267 -22.38 22.94 7.31
N PRO A 268 -22.16 22.74 6.01
CA PRO A 268 -22.88 23.53 5.01
C PRO A 268 -24.34 23.14 5.00
N VAL A 269 -25.23 24.06 4.59
CA VAL A 269 -26.64 23.79 4.49
C VAL A 269 -26.98 23.48 3.04
N ALA A 270 -27.57 22.30 2.81
CA ALA A 270 -27.99 21.86 1.49
C ALA A 270 -29.24 20.99 1.58
N ALA A 271 -30.13 21.12 0.60
CA ALA A 271 -31.39 20.34 0.58
C ALA A 271 -31.15 18.86 0.29
N SER A 272 -30.06 18.56 -0.46
CA SER A 272 -29.65 17.20 -0.83
C SER A 272 -28.14 17.14 -0.90
N PHE A 273 -27.59 15.93 -0.94
CA PHE A 273 -26.16 15.76 -1.12
C PHE A 273 -25.72 16.21 -2.51
N ASP A 274 -24.73 17.05 -2.53
CA ASP A 274 -23.91 17.38 -3.69
C ASP A 274 -22.52 17.64 -3.13
N GLU A 275 -21.52 17.07 -3.76
CA GLU A 275 -20.14 17.17 -3.30
C GLU A 275 -19.64 18.62 -3.25
N ALA A 276 -20.08 19.43 -4.22
CA ALA A 276 -19.72 20.84 -4.24
C ALA A 276 -20.32 21.63 -3.07
N ASP A 277 -21.42 21.14 -2.51
CA ASP A 277 -22.18 21.79 -1.45
C ASP A 277 -22.02 21.11 -0.07
N ALA A 278 -21.29 19.98 -0.01
CA ALA A 278 -21.05 19.24 1.24
C ALA A 278 -19.63 19.51 1.76
N ALA A 279 -19.44 19.32 3.05
CA ALA A 279 -18.09 19.39 3.65
C ALA A 279 -17.40 18.04 3.50
N ALA A 280 -16.23 18.02 2.88
CA ALA A 280 -15.35 16.85 2.89
C ALA A 280 -14.80 16.67 4.31
N CYS A 281 -15.07 15.52 4.92
CA CYS A 281 -14.63 15.22 6.30
C CYS A 281 -13.32 14.42 6.31
N GLY A 282 -12.99 13.77 5.21
CA GLY A 282 -11.80 12.94 5.11
C GLY A 282 -12.06 11.67 4.31
N TYR A 283 -11.02 10.87 4.18
CA TYR A 283 -11.17 9.52 3.61
C TYR A 283 -10.43 8.51 4.47
N ALA A 284 -10.80 7.25 4.32
CA ALA A 284 -10.06 6.16 4.95
C ALA A 284 -9.99 4.95 4.01
N LEU A 285 -8.83 4.32 3.99
CA LEU A 285 -8.64 3.00 3.39
C LEU A 285 -8.80 1.96 4.51
N VAL A 286 -9.76 1.07 4.35
CA VAL A 286 -10.16 0.11 5.40
C VAL A 286 -10.27 -1.30 4.80
N ALA A 287 -10.34 -2.29 5.67
CA ALA A 287 -10.64 -3.67 5.24
C ALA A 287 -12.01 -3.74 4.57
N PRO A 288 -12.17 -4.51 3.49
CA PRO A 288 -13.49 -4.73 2.90
C PRO A 288 -14.48 -5.29 3.91
N ILE A 289 -15.76 -4.92 3.77
CA ILE A 289 -16.82 -5.40 4.67
C ILE A 289 -17.79 -6.23 3.83
N ALA A 290 -17.87 -7.51 4.14
CA ALA A 290 -18.70 -8.46 3.40
C ALA A 290 -20.19 -8.14 3.53
N VAL A 291 -20.97 -8.69 2.63
CA VAL A 291 -22.44 -8.64 2.66
C VAL A 291 -22.95 -9.07 4.04
N GLY A 292 -23.84 -8.27 4.62
CA GLY A 292 -24.37 -8.51 5.96
C GLY A 292 -23.49 -8.01 7.10
N GLY A 293 -22.30 -7.49 6.79
CA GLY A 293 -21.48 -6.81 7.79
C GLY A 293 -22.06 -5.46 8.18
N THR A 294 -21.44 -4.82 9.16
CA THR A 294 -21.89 -3.51 9.65
C THR A 294 -20.69 -2.58 9.79
N LEU A 295 -20.94 -1.30 9.62
CA LEU A 295 -20.01 -0.24 9.95
C LEU A 295 -20.73 0.79 10.81
N THR A 296 -20.13 1.18 11.90
CA THR A 296 -20.64 2.27 12.72
C THR A 296 -19.62 3.40 12.73
N LEU A 297 -20.10 4.63 12.49
CA LEU A 297 -19.29 5.82 12.69
C LEU A 297 -19.66 6.44 14.02
N SER A 298 -18.68 6.77 14.84
CA SER A 298 -18.90 7.61 16.00
C SER A 298 -18.62 9.05 15.56
N VAL A 299 -19.63 9.91 15.67
CA VAL A 299 -19.57 11.30 15.17
C VAL A 299 -19.73 12.24 16.35
N ALA A 300 -18.69 13.00 16.64
CA ALA A 300 -18.69 14.06 17.66
C ALA A 300 -18.93 15.41 17.01
N THR A 301 -19.74 16.24 17.65
CA THR A 301 -20.02 17.60 17.21
C THR A 301 -19.95 18.56 18.39
N SER A 302 -19.73 19.86 18.13
CA SER A 302 -19.51 20.86 19.19
C SER A 302 -20.74 21.10 20.07
N GLU A 303 -21.97 20.97 19.50
CA GLU A 303 -23.20 21.25 20.21
C GLU A 303 -24.03 19.99 20.47
N GLY A 304 -24.01 19.02 19.53
CA GLY A 304 -24.84 17.82 19.62
C GLY A 304 -24.21 16.65 20.39
N GLY A 305 -22.96 16.81 20.82
CA GLY A 305 -22.22 15.74 21.49
C GLY A 305 -21.80 14.63 20.53
N THR A 306 -21.55 13.45 21.07
CA THR A 306 -21.11 12.28 20.29
C THR A 306 -22.28 11.34 20.04
N ARG A 307 -22.41 10.85 18.82
CA ARG A 307 -23.44 9.90 18.40
C ARG A 307 -22.83 8.74 17.62
N ASP A 308 -23.22 7.53 17.92
CA ASP A 308 -22.92 6.37 17.11
C ASP A 308 -23.98 6.26 15.99
N VAL A 309 -23.49 6.23 14.77
CA VAL A 309 -24.28 6.30 13.55
C VAL A 309 -24.05 5.01 12.77
N PRO A 310 -24.94 4.01 12.89
CA PRO A 310 -24.76 2.76 12.13
C PRO A 310 -25.08 3.01 10.64
N LEU A 311 -24.14 2.60 9.78
CA LEU A 311 -24.26 2.78 8.34
C LEU A 311 -24.86 1.53 7.71
N THR A 312 -25.91 1.72 6.91
CA THR A 312 -26.45 0.66 6.06
C THR A 312 -25.53 0.50 4.86
N LEU A 313 -24.96 -0.69 4.70
CA LEU A 313 -24.05 -0.97 3.60
C LEU A 313 -24.81 -1.19 2.29
N PRO A 314 -24.18 -0.92 1.13
CA PRO A 314 -24.70 -1.38 -0.16
C PRO A 314 -24.96 -2.88 -0.15
N ALA A 315 -25.87 -3.34 -1.02
CA ALA A 315 -26.26 -4.76 -1.07
C ALA A 315 -25.07 -5.71 -1.28
N ALA A 316 -24.01 -5.22 -1.94
CA ALA A 316 -22.78 -6.00 -2.18
C ALA A 316 -21.74 -5.89 -1.04
N GLY A 317 -22.04 -5.14 0.03
CA GLY A 317 -21.03 -4.78 1.04
C GLY A 317 -20.07 -3.72 0.52
N PHE A 318 -18.95 -3.55 1.21
CA PHE A 318 -17.85 -2.70 0.77
C PHE A 318 -16.73 -3.58 0.22
N GLY A 319 -16.58 -3.61 -1.10
CA GLY A 319 -15.64 -4.51 -1.79
C GLY A 319 -14.22 -3.98 -1.87
N ALA A 320 -13.25 -4.89 -1.93
CA ALA A 320 -11.85 -4.55 -2.20
C ALA A 320 -11.73 -3.84 -3.55
N GLY A 321 -10.87 -2.83 -3.61
CA GLY A 321 -10.65 -2.04 -4.82
C GLY A 321 -11.82 -1.17 -5.22
N LYS A 322 -12.77 -0.92 -4.29
CA LYS A 322 -13.93 -0.08 -4.55
C LYS A 322 -13.95 1.11 -3.60
N ALA A 323 -14.47 2.23 -4.10
CA ALA A 323 -14.64 3.44 -3.32
C ALA A 323 -16.12 3.73 -3.08
N TYR A 324 -16.41 4.36 -1.96
CA TYR A 324 -17.77 4.70 -1.56
C TYR A 324 -17.80 6.10 -0.96
N ASP A 325 -18.77 6.91 -1.37
CA ASP A 325 -19.11 8.15 -0.67
C ASP A 325 -20.00 7.79 0.52
N VAL A 326 -19.56 8.14 1.71
CA VAL A 326 -20.32 8.01 2.96
C VAL A 326 -20.79 9.39 3.35
N VAL A 327 -22.07 9.61 3.26
CA VAL A 327 -22.68 10.94 3.46
C VAL A 327 -23.39 10.98 4.81
N LEU A 328 -22.98 11.92 5.66
CA LEU A 328 -23.62 12.18 6.95
C LEU A 328 -24.59 13.36 6.77
N LYS A 329 -25.87 13.05 6.72
CA LYS A 329 -26.92 14.03 6.59
C LYS A 329 -27.46 14.41 7.99
N PHE A 330 -27.25 15.64 8.39
CA PHE A 330 -27.62 16.15 9.70
C PHE A 330 -29.03 16.79 9.61
N THR A 331 -29.97 16.26 10.40
CA THR A 331 -31.30 16.84 10.60
C THR A 331 -31.35 17.44 12.00
N SER A 332 -32.41 18.18 12.34
CA SER A 332 -32.55 18.76 13.69
C SER A 332 -32.69 17.70 14.80
N THR A 333 -32.89 16.44 14.47
CA THR A 333 -33.13 15.36 15.46
C THR A 333 -32.12 14.22 15.39
N GLN A 334 -31.45 14.00 14.26
CA GLN A 334 -30.57 12.84 14.09
C GLN A 334 -29.55 13.05 12.96
N ILE A 335 -28.52 12.22 12.96
CA ILE A 335 -27.57 12.09 11.86
C ILE A 335 -28.00 10.86 11.05
N MET A 336 -28.23 11.03 9.76
CA MET A 336 -28.68 9.97 8.86
C MET A 336 -27.48 9.62 7.93
N PRO A 337 -26.90 8.43 8.05
CA PRO A 337 -25.80 8.02 7.18
C PRO A 337 -26.34 7.39 5.89
N GLN A 338 -25.63 7.61 4.80
CA GLN A 338 -25.92 6.99 3.51
C GLN A 338 -24.60 6.63 2.85
N ALA A 339 -24.52 5.46 2.21
CA ALA A 339 -23.32 5.08 1.44
C ALA A 339 -23.74 4.80 -0.01
N THR A 340 -22.98 5.36 -0.93
CA THR A 340 -23.14 5.12 -2.36
C THR A 340 -21.78 4.76 -2.96
N ILE A 341 -21.79 3.91 -3.98
CA ILE A 341 -20.56 3.58 -4.70
C ILE A 341 -20.04 4.82 -5.43
N SER A 342 -18.74 5.03 -5.41
CA SER A 342 -18.10 6.15 -6.10
C SER A 342 -16.82 5.68 -6.79
N PRO A 343 -16.29 6.46 -7.74
CA PRO A 343 -15.02 6.10 -8.36
C PRO A 343 -13.91 6.04 -7.32
N TRP A 344 -13.04 5.05 -7.46
CA TRP A 344 -11.80 4.98 -6.66
C TRP A 344 -10.92 6.14 -7.06
N GLU A 345 -10.90 7.09 -6.21
CA GLU A 345 -10.11 8.33 -6.27
C GLU A 345 -9.63 8.78 -7.64
N GLU A 346 -10.56 8.96 -8.51
CA GLU A 346 -10.29 9.65 -9.77
C GLU A 346 -11.16 10.90 -9.79
N ALA A 347 -10.53 12.07 -9.87
CA ALA A 347 -11.25 13.29 -10.09
C ALA A 347 -11.90 13.22 -11.50
N GLY A 348 -13.17 12.97 -11.56
CA GLY A 348 -13.91 12.84 -12.82
C GLY A 348 -15.36 12.43 -12.61
N ASP A 349 -16.12 12.42 -13.66
CA ASP A 349 -17.58 12.25 -13.61
C ASP A 349 -18.01 11.02 -12.80
N ARG A 350 -18.81 11.26 -11.82
CA ARG A 350 -19.38 10.25 -10.93
C ARG A 350 -20.54 9.55 -11.57
N ILE A 351 -20.60 8.25 -11.39
CA ILE A 351 -21.84 7.51 -11.59
C ILE A 351 -22.48 7.41 -10.20
N GLU A 352 -23.46 8.22 -9.95
CA GLU A 352 -24.24 8.14 -8.71
C GLU A 352 -25.17 6.94 -8.81
N VAL A 353 -24.81 5.85 -8.15
CA VAL A 353 -25.73 4.72 -8.02
C VAL A 353 -26.41 4.87 -6.67
N ILE A 354 -27.64 5.35 -6.68
CA ILE A 354 -28.48 5.36 -5.48
C ILE A 354 -28.99 3.92 -5.28
N LEU A 355 -28.51 3.27 -4.23
CA LEU A 355 -28.92 1.91 -3.87
C LEU A 355 -30.14 1.93 -2.95
#